data_e27f89e21f9b5ab8bce09757b0682bb9
#
_entry.id   e27f89e21f9b5ab8bce09757b0682bb9
#
_cell.length_a   1.000
_cell.length_b   1.000
_cell.length_c   1.000
_cell.angle_alpha   90.00
_cell.angle_beta   90.00
_cell.angle_gamma   90.00
#
_symmetry.space_group_name_H-M   'P 1'
#
loop_
_entity.id
_entity.type
_entity.pdbx_description
1 polymer ?
#
loop_
_entity_poly.entity_id
_entity_poly.type
_entity_poly.pdbx_seq_one_letter_code
_entity_poly.pdbx_strand_id
1 'polypeptide(L)'
;MWPRSFSQRLASWTQLRNSANHAQSAQEALQAINSWWLDAPWQPYHLHWDDQTDWPDPWQLLDDNIYCSLARGLGILYTIALLDRTDLEDAQLVETDDDNLVLVQGEKYILNWDRDTVVNINLGPRKVRHSVKLSEIKQKLR
;
A
#
# COMPACT_ATOMS: atom_id res chain seq x y z
N MET A 1 16.00 -7.42 -0.52
CA MET A 1 15.97 -7.84 0.91
C MET A 1 15.44 -6.69 1.76
N TRP A 2 14.57 -7.01 2.72
CA TRP A 2 13.96 -6.00 3.60
C TRP A 2 15.00 -5.38 4.54
N PRO A 3 15.08 -4.02 4.62
CA PRO A 3 16.11 -3.36 5.46
C PRO A 3 15.92 -3.64 6.95
N ARG A 4 17.03 -3.81 7.67
CA ARG A 4 17.00 -4.24 9.07
C ARG A 4 16.76 -3.14 10.09
N SER A 5 17.27 -1.94 9.84
CA SER A 5 17.10 -0.82 10.77
C SER A 5 16.04 0.15 10.29
N PHE A 6 15.46 0.91 11.20
CA PHE A 6 14.48 1.94 10.85
C PHE A 6 15.08 2.97 9.87
N SER A 7 16.30 3.42 10.12
CA SER A 7 16.94 4.41 9.24
C SER A 7 17.16 3.85 7.82
N GLN A 8 17.53 2.57 7.71
CA GLN A 8 17.66 1.92 6.40
C GLN A 8 16.31 1.76 5.72
N ARG A 9 15.27 1.37 6.46
CA ARG A 9 13.91 1.28 5.90
C ARG A 9 13.42 2.63 5.42
N LEU A 10 13.65 3.68 6.22
CA LEU A 10 13.24 5.04 5.85
C LEU A 10 13.96 5.51 4.58
N ALA A 11 15.26 5.30 4.48
CA ALA A 11 16.05 5.66 3.30
C ALA A 11 15.57 4.89 2.06
N SER A 12 15.37 3.58 2.19
CA SER A 12 14.88 2.74 1.10
C SER A 12 13.48 3.15 0.63
N TRP A 13 12.60 3.46 1.56
CA TRP A 13 11.24 3.92 1.26
C TRP A 13 11.25 5.29 0.57
N THR A 14 12.16 6.19 0.98
CA THR A 14 12.33 7.49 0.30
C THR A 14 12.78 7.30 -1.14
N GLN A 15 13.73 6.39 -1.39
CA GLN A 15 14.17 6.06 -2.74
C GLN A 15 13.03 5.47 -3.57
N LEU A 16 12.23 4.60 -2.98
CA LEU A 16 11.05 4.04 -3.63
C LEU A 16 10.10 5.14 -4.11
N ARG A 17 9.79 6.11 -3.24
CA ARG A 17 8.89 7.21 -3.59
C ARG A 17 9.47 8.07 -4.71
N ASN A 18 10.76 8.37 -4.65
CA ASN A 18 11.43 9.12 -5.72
C ASN A 18 11.35 8.38 -7.06
N SER A 19 11.64 7.10 -7.06
CA SER A 19 11.55 6.28 -8.28
C SER A 19 10.13 6.21 -8.82
N ALA A 20 9.15 6.03 -7.95
CA ALA A 20 7.75 5.96 -8.35
C ALA A 20 7.25 7.29 -8.92
N ASN A 21 7.68 8.43 -8.35
CA ASN A 21 7.32 9.74 -8.89
C ASN A 21 7.84 9.96 -10.30
N HIS A 22 8.98 9.37 -10.64
CA HIS A 22 9.64 9.54 -11.94
C HIS A 22 9.38 8.38 -12.91
N ALA A 23 8.63 7.36 -12.50
CA ALA A 23 8.32 6.23 -13.38
C ALA A 23 7.53 6.70 -14.60
N GLN A 24 7.80 6.09 -15.76
CA GLN A 24 7.21 6.50 -17.03
C GLN A 24 5.72 6.16 -17.13
N SER A 25 5.24 5.20 -16.36
CA SER A 25 3.84 4.79 -16.37
C SER A 25 3.33 4.54 -14.97
N ALA A 26 2.00 4.59 -14.81
CA ALA A 26 1.33 4.19 -13.57
C ALA A 26 1.69 2.75 -13.22
N GLN A 27 1.72 1.85 -14.19
CA GLN A 27 2.03 0.44 -13.98
C GLN A 27 3.43 0.26 -13.39
N GLU A 28 4.45 0.95 -13.93
CA GLU A 28 5.81 0.88 -13.38
C GLU A 28 5.87 1.37 -11.94
N ALA A 29 5.24 2.51 -11.66
CA ALA A 29 5.21 3.08 -10.32
C ALA A 29 4.57 2.09 -9.34
N LEU A 30 3.41 1.55 -9.69
CA LEU A 30 2.67 0.63 -8.84
C LEU A 30 3.40 -0.70 -8.66
N GLN A 31 4.06 -1.21 -9.70
CA GLN A 31 4.83 -2.45 -9.60
C GLN A 31 5.98 -2.31 -8.61
N ALA A 32 6.69 -1.20 -8.64
CA ALA A 32 7.79 -0.93 -7.71
C ALA A 32 7.28 -0.85 -6.27
N ILE A 33 6.18 -0.15 -6.04
CA ILE A 33 5.55 -0.01 -4.71
C ILE A 33 5.09 -1.37 -4.18
N ASN A 34 4.40 -2.13 -5.02
CA ASN A 34 3.88 -3.45 -4.66
C ASN A 34 5.02 -4.40 -4.27
N SER A 35 6.04 -4.49 -5.11
CA SER A 35 7.18 -5.39 -4.87
C SER A 35 7.91 -5.04 -3.57
N TRP A 36 8.09 -3.76 -3.30
CA TRP A 36 8.80 -3.32 -2.09
C TRP A 36 8.06 -3.74 -0.82
N TRP A 37 6.76 -3.44 -0.74
CA TRP A 37 5.96 -3.75 0.44
C TRP A 37 5.72 -5.24 0.64
N LEU A 38 5.66 -6.02 -0.44
CA LEU A 38 5.48 -7.47 -0.33
C LEU A 38 6.74 -8.20 0.15
N ASP A 39 7.88 -7.52 0.23
CA ASP A 39 9.09 -8.04 0.87
C ASP A 39 9.09 -7.87 2.39
N ALA A 40 8.15 -7.11 2.95
CA ALA A 40 8.10 -6.86 4.39
C ALA A 40 7.82 -8.16 5.17
N PRO A 41 8.42 -8.29 6.37
CA PRO A 41 8.23 -9.49 7.19
C PRO A 41 6.77 -9.61 7.64
N TRP A 42 6.16 -10.75 7.34
CA TRP A 42 4.73 -10.96 7.56
C TRP A 42 4.44 -11.51 8.96
N GLN A 43 3.40 -10.93 9.59
CA GLN A 43 2.87 -11.42 10.87
C GLN A 43 1.34 -11.24 10.84
N PRO A 44 0.56 -12.30 11.11
CA PRO A 44 -0.90 -12.20 11.01
C PRO A 44 -1.53 -11.34 12.09
N TYR A 45 -2.62 -10.68 11.74
CA TYR A 45 -3.56 -10.04 12.67
C TYR A 45 -2.96 -8.94 13.55
N HIS A 46 -2.07 -8.12 13.00
CA HIS A 46 -1.50 -6.99 13.76
C HIS A 46 -2.42 -5.76 13.78
N LEU A 47 -2.99 -5.39 12.64
CA LEU A 47 -3.96 -4.28 12.54
C LEU A 47 -5.36 -4.80 12.27
N HIS A 48 -6.36 -4.03 12.69
CA HIS A 48 -7.76 -4.36 12.53
C HIS A 48 -8.53 -3.19 11.92
N TRP A 49 -9.49 -3.47 11.05
CA TRP A 49 -10.31 -2.46 10.41
C TRP A 49 -11.13 -1.64 11.41
N ASP A 50 -11.54 -2.26 12.51
CA ASP A 50 -12.34 -1.59 13.54
C ASP A 50 -11.55 -0.52 14.32
N ASP A 51 -10.23 -0.55 14.25
CA ASP A 51 -9.34 0.32 15.00
C ASP A 51 -8.69 1.39 14.14
N GLN A 52 -9.38 1.91 13.13
CA GLN A 52 -8.81 2.88 12.17
C GLN A 52 -8.21 4.11 12.83
N THR A 53 -8.77 4.57 13.94
CA THR A 53 -8.24 5.74 14.65
C THR A 53 -6.87 5.46 15.28
N ASP A 54 -6.56 4.19 15.54
CA ASP A 54 -5.29 3.77 16.14
C ASP A 54 -4.29 3.26 15.11
N TRP A 55 -4.63 3.31 13.83
CA TRP A 55 -3.68 2.90 12.79
C TRP A 55 -2.44 3.78 12.81
N PRO A 56 -1.24 3.18 12.71
CA PRO A 56 0.00 3.96 12.68
C PRO A 56 0.07 4.84 11.44
N ASP A 57 0.78 5.97 11.53
CA ASP A 57 1.18 6.71 10.36
C ASP A 57 2.31 5.94 9.63
N PRO A 58 2.73 6.37 8.42
CA PRO A 58 3.71 5.59 7.68
C PRO A 58 5.07 5.47 8.36
N TRP A 59 5.50 6.50 9.09
CA TRP A 59 6.78 6.47 9.80
C TRP A 59 6.74 5.51 10.98
N GLN A 60 5.65 5.53 11.74
CA GLN A 60 5.44 4.58 12.84
C GLN A 60 5.33 3.15 12.32
N LEU A 61 4.67 2.94 11.18
CA LEU A 61 4.55 1.63 10.55
C LEU A 61 5.93 1.05 10.22
N LEU A 62 6.82 1.87 9.66
CA LEU A 62 8.20 1.45 9.34
C LEU A 62 9.03 1.21 10.59
N ASP A 63 8.82 1.99 11.66
CA ASP A 63 9.52 1.82 12.92
C ASP A 63 9.09 0.55 13.65
N ASP A 64 7.79 0.31 13.74
CA ASP A 64 7.23 -0.90 14.35
C ASP A 64 7.68 -2.17 13.63
N ASN A 65 7.79 -2.12 12.32
CA ASN A 65 8.28 -3.21 11.48
C ASN A 65 7.48 -4.51 11.66
N ILE A 66 6.16 -4.40 11.79
CA ILE A 66 5.24 -5.53 11.93
C ILE A 66 4.16 -5.39 10.87
N TYR A 67 4.02 -6.37 9.98
CA TYR A 67 3.17 -6.24 8.82
C TYR A 67 2.26 -7.45 8.63
N CYS A 68 0.97 -7.26 8.91
CA CYS A 68 -0.06 -8.17 8.44
C CYS A 68 -0.53 -7.72 7.05
N SER A 69 -1.46 -8.45 6.46
CA SER A 69 -2.01 -8.08 5.14
C SER A 69 -2.55 -6.64 5.12
N LEU A 70 -3.30 -6.25 6.15
CA LEU A 70 -3.84 -4.90 6.27
C LEU A 70 -2.71 -3.86 6.39
N ALA A 71 -1.71 -4.13 7.20
CA ALA A 71 -0.57 -3.22 7.40
C ALA A 71 0.20 -2.99 6.09
N ARG A 72 0.42 -4.04 5.30
CA ARG A 72 1.06 -3.93 3.98
C ARG A 72 0.21 -3.08 3.03
N GLY A 73 -1.10 -3.34 2.98
CA GLY A 73 -2.02 -2.56 2.17
C GLY A 73 -2.03 -1.09 2.57
N LEU A 74 -2.03 -0.84 3.87
CA LEU A 74 -1.96 0.52 4.42
C LEU A 74 -0.65 1.21 4.03
N GLY A 75 0.48 0.51 4.14
CA GLY A 75 1.79 1.02 3.71
C GLY A 75 1.81 1.38 2.23
N ILE A 76 1.23 0.54 1.39
CA ILE A 76 1.09 0.81 -0.04
C ILE A 76 0.26 2.08 -0.27
N LEU A 77 -0.87 2.21 0.40
CA LEU A 77 -1.74 3.37 0.25
C LEU A 77 -1.05 4.66 0.72
N TYR A 78 -0.35 4.61 1.86
CA TYR A 78 0.44 5.75 2.35
C TYR A 78 1.51 6.15 1.32
N THR A 79 2.18 5.19 0.72
CA THR A 79 3.21 5.47 -0.28
C THR A 79 2.61 6.22 -1.45
N ILE A 80 1.49 5.75 -1.98
CA ILE A 80 0.78 6.43 -3.07
C ILE A 80 0.34 7.84 -2.64
N ALA A 81 -0.15 7.98 -1.41
CA ALA A 81 -0.62 9.28 -0.89
C ALA A 81 0.48 10.33 -0.85
N LEU A 82 1.72 9.91 -0.69
CA LEU A 82 2.89 10.81 -0.60
C LEU A 82 3.58 11.04 -1.94
N LEU A 83 3.04 10.48 -3.03
CA LEU A 83 3.54 10.75 -4.38
C LEU A 83 2.93 12.03 -4.95
N ASP A 84 3.62 12.63 -5.93
CA ASP A 84 3.16 13.78 -6.69
C ASP A 84 2.58 13.34 -8.04
N ARG A 85 1.82 12.25 -8.06
CA ARG A 85 1.27 11.67 -9.30
C ARG A 85 -0.24 11.77 -9.31
N THR A 86 -0.79 12.47 -10.31
CA THR A 86 -2.25 12.61 -10.48
C THR A 86 -2.90 11.36 -11.05
N ASP A 87 -2.14 10.51 -11.76
CA ASP A 87 -2.67 9.29 -12.36
C ASP A 87 -2.99 8.19 -11.33
N LEU A 88 -2.62 8.38 -10.06
CA LEU A 88 -2.88 7.41 -8.99
C LEU A 88 -3.84 7.94 -7.91
N GLU A 89 -4.53 9.03 -8.16
CA GLU A 89 -5.36 9.71 -7.13
C GLU A 89 -6.60 8.94 -6.71
N ASP A 90 -7.07 7.98 -7.50
CA ASP A 90 -8.27 7.20 -7.20
C ASP A 90 -7.99 5.93 -6.38
N ALA A 91 -6.79 5.78 -5.84
CA ALA A 91 -6.42 4.60 -5.05
C ALA A 91 -7.31 4.44 -3.83
N GLN A 92 -7.61 3.19 -3.49
CA GLN A 92 -8.35 2.85 -2.27
C GLN A 92 -7.89 1.51 -1.73
N LEU A 93 -7.91 1.39 -0.41
CA LEU A 93 -7.65 0.13 0.29
C LEU A 93 -9.01 -0.50 0.63
N VAL A 94 -9.20 -1.76 0.26
CA VAL A 94 -10.46 -2.47 0.49
C VAL A 94 -10.21 -3.78 1.22
N GLU A 95 -11.14 -4.12 2.11
CA GLU A 95 -11.19 -5.44 2.73
C GLU A 95 -12.24 -6.27 2.02
N THR A 96 -11.84 -7.45 1.55
CA THR A 96 -12.75 -8.47 1.04
C THR A 96 -12.83 -9.62 2.04
N ASP A 97 -13.52 -10.71 1.69
CA ASP A 97 -13.60 -11.87 2.58
C ASP A 97 -12.23 -12.50 2.84
N ASP A 98 -11.33 -12.45 1.86
CA ASP A 98 -10.04 -13.16 1.91
C ASP A 98 -8.82 -12.23 1.90
N ASP A 99 -8.97 -10.97 1.51
CA ASP A 99 -7.84 -10.12 1.19
C ASP A 99 -8.01 -8.68 1.68
N ASN A 100 -6.88 -7.98 1.77
CA ASN A 100 -6.82 -6.51 1.90
C ASN A 100 -6.09 -6.00 0.66
N LEU A 101 -6.81 -5.41 -0.28
CA LEU A 101 -6.28 -5.04 -1.59
C LEU A 101 -6.23 -3.53 -1.76
N VAL A 102 -5.24 -3.04 -2.51
CA VAL A 102 -5.22 -1.66 -2.95
C VAL A 102 -5.60 -1.65 -4.44
N LEU A 103 -6.70 -0.97 -4.75
CA LEU A 103 -7.24 -0.85 -6.09
C LEU A 103 -6.93 0.53 -6.65
N VAL A 104 -6.43 0.61 -7.87
CA VAL A 104 -6.03 1.87 -8.51
C VAL A 104 -6.61 1.94 -9.92
N GLN A 105 -7.03 3.13 -10.33
CA GLN A 105 -7.70 3.38 -11.62
C GLN A 105 -8.92 2.46 -11.78
N GLY A 106 -9.85 2.60 -10.83
CA GLY A 106 -10.93 1.67 -10.68
C GLY A 106 -10.39 0.33 -10.21
N GLU A 107 -10.51 -0.68 -11.00
CA GLU A 107 -9.97 -2.01 -10.70
C GLU A 107 -8.94 -2.45 -11.75
N LYS A 108 -8.39 -1.51 -12.51
CA LYS A 108 -7.40 -1.83 -13.51
C LYS A 108 -6.12 -2.39 -12.90
N TYR A 109 -5.71 -1.85 -11.75
CA TYR A 109 -4.53 -2.31 -11.02
C TYR A 109 -4.93 -2.76 -9.63
N ILE A 110 -4.31 -3.87 -9.18
CA ILE A 110 -4.51 -4.45 -7.86
C ILE A 110 -3.14 -4.67 -7.22
N LEU A 111 -2.93 -4.08 -6.03
CA LEU A 111 -1.72 -4.26 -5.24
C LEU A 111 -2.04 -5.06 -3.98
N ASN A 112 -1.01 -5.63 -3.38
CA ASN A 112 -1.10 -6.47 -2.19
C ASN A 112 -1.80 -7.81 -2.45
N TRP A 113 -1.69 -8.30 -3.67
CA TRP A 113 -2.30 -9.56 -4.09
C TRP A 113 -1.29 -10.50 -4.76
N ASP A 114 -0.63 -10.05 -5.81
CA ASP A 114 0.38 -10.82 -6.54
C ASP A 114 1.67 -10.00 -6.60
N ARG A 115 2.78 -10.61 -6.18
CA ARG A 115 4.08 -9.94 -6.16
C ARG A 115 4.57 -9.56 -7.56
N ASP A 116 4.26 -10.39 -8.56
CA ASP A 116 4.86 -10.29 -9.90
C ASP A 116 4.06 -9.41 -10.85
N THR A 117 2.84 -9.07 -10.51
CA THR A 117 2.01 -8.21 -11.37
C THR A 117 1.04 -7.37 -10.54
N VAL A 118 0.77 -6.17 -11.04
CA VAL A 118 -0.27 -5.29 -10.51
C VAL A 118 -1.46 -5.18 -11.46
N VAL A 119 -1.38 -5.79 -12.64
CA VAL A 119 -2.46 -5.74 -13.63
C VAL A 119 -3.55 -6.72 -13.23
N ASN A 120 -4.79 -6.22 -13.18
CA ASN A 120 -5.95 -7.05 -12.88
C ASN A 120 -6.30 -7.91 -14.10
N ILE A 121 -5.92 -9.18 -14.05
CA ILE A 121 -6.21 -10.12 -15.14
C ILE A 121 -7.52 -10.89 -14.86
N ASN A 122 -7.75 -11.29 -13.61
CA ASN A 122 -8.81 -12.23 -13.27
C ASN A 122 -9.38 -12.08 -11.87
N LEU A 123 -9.35 -10.89 -11.28
CA LEU A 123 -10.04 -10.69 -10.02
C LEU A 123 -11.53 -10.62 -10.31
N GLY A 124 -12.26 -11.68 -10.01
CA GLY A 124 -13.72 -11.71 -10.16
C GLY A 124 -14.42 -10.74 -9.20
N PRO A 125 -15.74 -10.65 -9.25
CA PRO A 125 -16.50 -9.82 -8.32
C PRO A 125 -16.22 -10.24 -6.89
N ARG A 126 -15.96 -9.27 -6.00
CA ARG A 126 -15.68 -9.53 -4.59
C ARG A 126 -16.56 -8.65 -3.74
N LYS A 127 -16.99 -9.19 -2.62
CA LYS A 127 -17.75 -8.42 -1.63
C LYS A 127 -16.78 -7.59 -0.80
N VAL A 128 -16.94 -6.27 -0.83
CA VAL A 128 -16.14 -5.34 -0.04
C VAL A 128 -16.82 -5.13 1.31
N ARG A 129 -16.08 -5.38 2.40
CA ARG A 129 -16.57 -5.19 3.78
C ARG A 129 -16.24 -3.80 4.31
N HIS A 130 -15.02 -3.36 4.06
CA HIS A 130 -14.54 -2.05 4.48
C HIS A 130 -13.69 -1.45 3.37
N SER A 131 -13.64 -0.13 3.32
CA SER A 131 -12.78 0.57 2.38
C SER A 131 -12.34 1.91 2.96
N VAL A 132 -11.15 2.36 2.54
CA VAL A 132 -10.66 3.70 2.82
C VAL A 132 -10.04 4.26 1.54
N LYS A 133 -10.43 5.48 1.19
CA LYS A 133 -9.95 6.14 -0.03
C LYS A 133 -8.67 6.91 0.24
N LEU A 134 -7.88 7.10 -0.81
CA LEU A 134 -6.65 7.88 -0.75
C LEU A 134 -6.90 9.28 -0.15
N SER A 135 -7.99 9.93 -0.54
CA SER A 135 -8.34 11.26 -0.03
C SER A 135 -8.52 11.29 1.50
N GLU A 136 -9.10 10.23 2.06
CA GLU A 136 -9.28 10.09 3.51
C GLU A 136 -7.92 9.90 4.21
N ILE A 137 -7.04 9.11 3.61
CA ILE A 137 -5.69 8.88 4.14
C ILE A 137 -4.85 10.16 4.08
N LYS A 138 -4.94 10.93 3.02
CA LYS A 138 -4.22 12.20 2.89
C LYS A 138 -4.56 13.18 4.01
N GLN A 139 -5.81 13.19 4.48
CA GLN A 139 -6.21 14.03 5.61
C GLN A 139 -5.48 13.66 6.90
N LYS A 140 -5.21 12.37 7.10
CA LYS A 140 -4.47 11.89 8.28
C LYS A 140 -2.98 12.26 8.26
N LEU A 141 -2.43 12.55 7.08
CA LEU A 141 -1.01 12.85 6.90
C LEU A 141 -0.70 14.34 7.06
N ARG A 142 -1.70 15.14 7.27
CA ARG A 142 -1.55 16.60 7.46
C ARG A 142 -1.31 16.96 8.92
#